data_42987fb6f54d09639da80f7b611528cf
#
_entry.id   42987fb6f54d09639da80f7b611528cf
#
_cell.length_a   1.000
_cell.length_b   1.000
_cell.length_c   1.000
_cell.angle_alpha   90.00
_cell.angle_beta   90.00
_cell.angle_gamma   90.00
#
_symmetry.space_group_name_H-M   'P 1'
#
loop_
_entity.id
_entity.type
_entity.pdbx_description
1 polymer ?
#
loop_
_entity_poly.entity_id
_entity_poly.type
_entity_poly.pdbx_seq_one_letter_code
_entity_poly.pdbx_strand_id
1 'polypeptide(L)'
;MSPSFAGSGGNTLPVIKPQEIPEIEMRPGIRGQFLASAAHGARGVWLLVNTVDPGAAAPLHKHTVEETMVVLEGTVWVRLGDERYTVGPQHTVIIPAEIPHAWGNSGPGMAKLLWAFGGPDPFHDSIYLEGSPPVSSPPMPGQP
;
A
#
# COMPACT_ATOMS: atom_id res chain seq x y z
N MET A 1 -10.26 3.45 -31.69
CA MET A 1 -9.65 2.12 -31.47
C MET A 1 -9.64 1.82 -29.98
N SER A 2 -10.33 0.78 -29.57
CA SER A 2 -10.25 0.34 -28.17
C SER A 2 -8.87 -0.25 -27.91
N PRO A 3 -8.21 0.13 -26.81
CA PRO A 3 -6.93 -0.49 -26.47
C PRO A 3 -7.13 -1.99 -26.25
N SER A 4 -6.19 -2.79 -26.73
CA SER A 4 -6.20 -4.22 -26.46
C SER A 4 -5.59 -4.44 -25.06
N PHE A 5 -6.37 -5.03 -24.18
CA PHE A 5 -5.93 -5.42 -22.85
C PHE A 5 -5.56 -6.91 -22.76
N ALA A 6 -5.44 -7.58 -23.90
CA ALA A 6 -5.00 -8.96 -23.93
C ALA A 6 -3.53 -9.02 -23.51
N GLY A 7 -3.30 -9.31 -22.25
CA GLY A 7 -1.98 -9.57 -21.71
C GLY A 7 -1.52 -10.98 -22.02
N SER A 8 -0.25 -11.12 -22.34
CA SER A 8 0.38 -12.43 -22.44
C SER A 8 0.54 -13.03 -21.03
N GLY A 9 -0.21 -14.09 -20.77
CA GLY A 9 0.03 -14.95 -19.60
C GLY A 9 -0.46 -14.38 -18.28
N GLY A 10 -1.71 -14.55 -17.95
CA GLY A 10 -2.26 -14.26 -16.64
C GLY A 10 -3.56 -13.47 -16.70
N ASN A 11 -4.19 -13.29 -15.57
CA ASN A 11 -5.47 -12.61 -15.41
C ASN A 11 -5.30 -11.09 -15.41
N THR A 12 -4.82 -10.52 -16.53
CA THR A 12 -4.77 -9.07 -16.70
C THR A 12 -6.14 -8.60 -17.17
N LEU A 13 -6.93 -8.06 -16.25
CA LEU A 13 -8.23 -7.52 -16.54
C LEU A 13 -8.19 -6.00 -16.38
N PRO A 14 -8.81 -5.23 -17.31
CA PRO A 14 -8.89 -3.79 -17.14
C PRO A 14 -9.87 -3.37 -16.05
N VAL A 15 -10.72 -4.28 -15.61
CA VAL A 15 -11.70 -4.02 -14.53
C VAL A 15 -11.51 -5.06 -13.45
N ILE A 16 -11.18 -4.57 -12.27
CA ILE A 16 -10.99 -5.40 -11.09
C ILE A 16 -12.19 -5.19 -10.15
N LYS A 17 -12.73 -6.28 -9.65
CA LYS A 17 -13.77 -6.24 -8.63
C LYS A 17 -13.12 -6.39 -7.26
N PRO A 18 -13.13 -5.36 -6.41
CA PRO A 18 -12.49 -5.45 -5.10
C PRO A 18 -13.00 -6.63 -4.25
N GLN A 19 -14.27 -7.02 -4.41
CA GLN A 19 -14.86 -8.13 -3.67
C GLN A 19 -14.22 -9.49 -3.99
N GLU A 20 -13.57 -9.60 -5.15
CA GLU A 20 -12.91 -10.83 -5.59
C GLU A 20 -11.43 -10.87 -5.23
N ILE A 21 -10.89 -9.78 -4.67
CA ILE A 21 -9.50 -9.72 -4.25
C ILE A 21 -9.42 -10.14 -2.79
N PRO A 22 -8.62 -11.16 -2.47
CA PRO A 22 -8.48 -11.59 -1.09
C PRO A 22 -7.74 -10.54 -0.27
N GLU A 23 -8.17 -10.37 0.98
CA GLU A 23 -7.44 -9.62 1.98
C GLU A 23 -6.33 -10.52 2.54
N ILE A 24 -5.12 -10.00 2.63
CA ILE A 24 -3.97 -10.73 3.17
C ILE A 24 -3.42 -10.06 4.42
N GLU A 25 -2.95 -10.83 5.38
CA GLU A 25 -2.24 -10.28 6.53
C GLU A 25 -0.84 -9.86 6.10
N MET A 26 -0.53 -8.59 6.26
CA MET A 26 0.79 -8.02 5.91
C MET A 26 1.71 -7.99 7.13
N ARG A 27 1.16 -7.65 8.28
CA ARG A 27 1.81 -7.68 9.58
C ARG A 27 0.73 -7.75 10.67
N PRO A 28 1.09 -8.04 11.93
CA PRO A 28 0.09 -8.12 12.98
C PRO A 28 -0.80 -6.88 13.03
N GLY A 29 -2.11 -7.06 12.87
CA GLY A 29 -3.09 -5.99 12.90
C GLY A 29 -3.22 -5.16 11.62
N ILE A 30 -2.47 -5.49 10.57
CA ILE A 30 -2.55 -4.79 9.27
C ILE A 30 -2.86 -5.80 8.18
N ARG A 31 -4.04 -5.69 7.58
CA ARG A 31 -4.46 -6.46 6.43
C ARG A 31 -4.40 -5.59 5.19
N GLY A 32 -4.09 -6.20 4.07
CA GLY A 32 -3.98 -5.52 2.78
C GLY A 32 -4.82 -6.16 1.71
N GLN A 33 -5.38 -5.32 0.85
CA GLN A 33 -6.07 -5.72 -0.36
C GLN A 33 -5.47 -4.95 -1.53
N PHE A 34 -4.78 -5.65 -2.42
CA PHE A 34 -4.10 -5.05 -3.56
C PHE A 34 -5.10 -4.89 -4.70
N LEU A 35 -5.64 -3.68 -4.85
CA LEU A 35 -6.67 -3.38 -5.86
C LEU A 35 -6.09 -3.28 -7.27
N ALA A 36 -4.84 -2.83 -7.40
CA ALA A 36 -4.12 -2.81 -8.66
C ALA A 36 -2.65 -3.12 -8.37
N SER A 37 -2.08 -4.05 -9.11
CA SER A 37 -0.69 -4.45 -8.96
C SER A 37 -0.15 -5.01 -10.27
N ALA A 38 1.14 -5.32 -10.30
CA ALA A 38 1.75 -5.97 -11.45
C ALA A 38 1.07 -7.31 -11.77
N ALA A 39 0.58 -8.03 -10.76
CA ALA A 39 -0.17 -9.27 -10.96
C ALA A 39 -1.48 -9.06 -11.73
N HIS A 40 -2.04 -7.87 -11.69
CA HIS A 40 -3.24 -7.49 -12.45
C HIS A 40 -2.89 -6.83 -13.79
N GLY A 41 -1.61 -6.68 -14.13
CA GLY A 41 -1.16 -6.03 -15.34
C GLY A 41 -0.89 -4.52 -15.20
N ALA A 42 -0.96 -3.96 -14.00
CA ALA A 42 -0.57 -2.57 -13.78
C ALA A 42 0.95 -2.42 -13.94
N ARG A 43 1.39 -1.33 -14.58
CA ARG A 43 2.81 -1.10 -14.88
C ARG A 43 3.40 0.12 -14.19
N GLY A 44 2.58 1.11 -13.89
CA GLY A 44 3.06 2.38 -13.37
C GLY A 44 2.47 2.78 -12.02
N VAL A 45 1.37 2.18 -11.62
CA VAL A 45 0.68 2.52 -10.38
C VAL A 45 0.20 1.26 -9.68
N TRP A 46 0.43 1.19 -8.37
CA TRP A 46 -0.15 0.18 -7.50
C TRP A 46 -1.15 0.84 -6.55
N LEU A 47 -2.26 0.15 -6.31
CA LEU A 47 -3.26 0.57 -5.34
C LEU A 47 -3.42 -0.50 -4.27
N LEU A 48 -3.35 -0.05 -3.01
CA LEU A 48 -3.48 -0.92 -1.84
C LEU A 48 -4.46 -0.29 -0.86
N VAL A 49 -5.40 -1.08 -0.38
CA VAL A 49 -6.21 -0.70 0.78
C VAL A 49 -5.71 -1.47 1.99
N ASN A 50 -5.34 -0.75 3.05
CA ASN A 50 -5.06 -1.34 4.35
C ASN A 50 -6.23 -1.17 5.30
N THR A 51 -6.53 -2.21 6.04
CA THR A 51 -7.36 -2.19 7.24
C THR A 51 -6.44 -2.36 8.44
N VAL A 52 -6.48 -1.42 9.37
CA VAL A 52 -5.47 -1.29 10.43
C VAL A 52 -6.15 -1.31 11.80
N ASP A 53 -5.83 -2.31 12.59
CA ASP A 53 -6.34 -2.44 13.96
C ASP A 53 -5.78 -1.31 14.85
N PRO A 54 -6.50 -0.91 15.91
CA PRO A 54 -5.95 0.01 16.91
C PRO A 54 -4.61 -0.50 17.44
N GLY A 55 -3.59 0.37 17.47
CA GLY A 55 -2.27 0.06 17.94
C GLY A 55 -1.33 -0.56 16.91
N ALA A 56 -1.83 -0.99 15.76
CA ALA A 56 -0.98 -1.54 14.72
C ALA A 56 -0.23 -0.45 13.96
N ALA A 57 1.01 -0.76 13.54
CA ALA A 57 1.88 0.22 12.90
C ALA A 57 2.85 -0.46 11.93
N ALA A 58 3.24 0.30 10.91
CA ALA A 58 4.35 -0.04 10.03
C ALA A 58 5.63 0.67 10.50
N PRO A 59 6.74 -0.04 10.62
CA PRO A 59 7.99 0.53 11.12
C PRO A 59 8.64 1.47 10.08
N LEU A 60 9.67 2.19 10.51
CA LEU A 60 10.38 3.13 9.67
C LEU A 60 11.02 2.41 8.47
N HIS A 61 10.67 2.88 7.29
CA HIS A 61 11.15 2.34 6.01
C HIS A 61 11.10 3.44 4.95
N LYS A 62 11.67 3.14 3.79
CA LYS A 62 11.57 4.02 2.63
C LYS A 62 11.40 3.21 1.36
N HIS A 63 10.85 3.84 0.34
CA HIS A 63 10.70 3.29 -1.00
C HIS A 63 11.51 4.11 -2.01
N THR A 64 11.84 3.50 -3.13
CA THR A 64 12.49 4.19 -4.25
C THR A 64 11.50 4.97 -5.11
N VAL A 65 10.22 4.85 -4.83
CA VAL A 65 9.13 5.50 -5.57
C VAL A 65 8.31 6.41 -4.65
N GLU A 66 7.67 7.39 -5.24
CA GLU A 66 6.70 8.23 -4.54
C GLU A 66 5.46 7.41 -4.19
N GLU A 67 4.87 7.69 -3.04
CA GLU A 67 3.59 7.14 -2.64
C GLU A 67 2.69 8.20 -2.04
N THR A 68 1.39 7.99 -2.16
CA THR A 68 0.38 8.85 -1.55
C THR A 68 -0.59 8.01 -0.75
N MET A 69 -1.08 8.59 0.33
CA MET A 69 -2.05 7.93 1.21
C MET A 69 -3.27 8.81 1.42
N VAL A 70 -4.44 8.21 1.29
CA VAL A 70 -5.72 8.81 1.67
C VAL A 70 -6.28 8.03 2.83
N VAL A 71 -6.68 8.73 3.90
CA VAL A 71 -7.40 8.08 5.00
C VAL A 71 -8.87 8.00 4.62
N LEU A 72 -9.38 6.78 4.50
CA LEU A 72 -10.80 6.53 4.21
C LEU A 72 -11.65 6.54 5.48
N GLU A 73 -11.14 5.94 6.55
CA GLU A 73 -11.79 5.85 7.86
C GLU A 73 -10.76 5.92 8.97
N GLY A 74 -11.14 6.51 10.09
CA GLY A 74 -10.30 6.58 11.29
C GLY A 74 -9.31 7.71 11.28
N THR A 75 -8.36 7.64 12.22
CA THR A 75 -7.30 8.63 12.41
C THR A 75 -6.00 7.89 12.64
N VAL A 76 -4.98 8.28 11.91
CA VAL A 76 -3.66 7.66 11.99
C VAL A 76 -2.58 8.70 12.22
N TRP A 77 -1.42 8.26 12.72
CA TRP A 77 -0.23 9.07 12.74
C TRP A 77 0.67 8.70 11.57
N VAL A 78 1.38 9.67 11.05
CA VAL A 78 2.39 9.47 10.00
C VAL A 78 3.65 10.21 10.41
N ARG A 79 4.79 9.53 10.36
CA ARG A 79 6.11 10.12 10.54
C ARG A 79 6.78 10.23 9.18
N LEU A 80 7.23 11.45 8.84
CA LEU A 80 7.99 11.73 7.63
C LEU A 80 9.34 12.32 8.07
N GLY A 81 10.42 11.58 7.88
CA GLY A 81 11.70 11.99 8.46
C GLY A 81 11.57 12.13 9.98
N ASP A 82 11.82 13.33 10.49
CA ASP A 82 11.72 13.63 11.93
C ASP A 82 10.38 14.25 12.33
N GLU A 83 9.51 14.53 11.39
CA GLU A 83 8.22 15.17 11.67
C GLU A 83 7.09 14.15 11.77
N ARG A 84 6.16 14.38 12.69
CA ARG A 84 5.01 13.52 12.92
C ARG A 84 3.71 14.29 12.80
N TYR A 85 2.76 13.70 12.08
CA TYR A 85 1.46 14.28 11.79
C TYR A 85 0.35 13.35 12.27
N THR A 86 -0.77 13.94 12.67
CA THR A 86 -2.03 13.22 12.87
C THR A 86 -2.93 13.53 11.68
N VAL A 87 -3.42 12.50 11.01
CA VAL A 87 -4.17 12.64 9.75
C VAL A 87 -5.46 11.83 9.80
N GLY A 88 -6.48 12.36 9.19
CA GLY A 88 -7.81 11.76 9.10
C GLY A 88 -8.39 11.89 7.69
N PRO A 89 -9.70 11.62 7.50
CA PRO A 89 -10.32 11.56 6.17
C PRO A 89 -10.26 12.85 5.35
N GLN A 90 -9.92 13.99 5.97
CA GLN A 90 -9.76 15.26 5.25
C GLN A 90 -8.35 15.45 4.69
N HIS A 91 -7.45 14.51 4.95
CA HIS A 91 -6.04 14.68 4.62
C HIS A 91 -5.59 13.68 3.56
N THR A 92 -4.70 14.13 2.69
CA THR A 92 -3.90 13.29 1.82
C THR A 92 -2.44 13.51 2.19
N VAL A 93 -1.68 12.43 2.29
CA VAL A 93 -0.26 12.48 2.60
C VAL A 93 0.52 12.12 1.34
N ILE A 94 1.47 12.95 0.96
CA ILE A 94 2.40 12.67 -0.14
C ILE A 94 3.74 12.32 0.50
N ILE A 95 4.25 11.15 0.19
CA ILE A 95 5.55 10.68 0.67
C ILE A 95 6.49 10.59 -0.53
N PRO A 96 7.45 11.53 -0.65
CA PRO A 96 8.40 11.49 -1.76
C PRO A 96 9.27 10.25 -1.72
N ALA A 97 9.78 9.85 -2.88
CA ALA A 97 10.77 8.77 -2.97
C ALA A 97 11.95 9.02 -2.02
N GLU A 98 12.49 7.97 -1.44
CA GLU A 98 13.66 7.96 -0.55
C GLU A 98 13.45 8.61 0.83
N ILE A 99 12.27 9.14 1.13
CA ILE A 99 12.00 9.73 2.45
C ILE A 99 11.64 8.64 3.46
N PRO A 100 12.41 8.48 4.55
CA PRO A 100 12.05 7.55 5.61
C PRO A 100 10.72 7.92 6.26
N HIS A 101 9.85 6.94 6.41
CA HIS A 101 8.52 7.14 6.97
C HIS A 101 8.04 5.93 7.77
N ALA A 102 7.14 6.19 8.69
CA ALA A 102 6.42 5.20 9.48
C ALA A 102 4.99 5.70 9.69
N TRP A 103 4.08 4.79 9.99
CA TRP A 103 2.69 5.15 10.24
C TRP A 103 2.01 4.11 11.12
N GLY A 104 0.91 4.51 11.72
CA GLY A 104 0.16 3.60 12.56
C GLY A 104 -1.17 4.16 13.01
N ASN A 105 -1.99 3.29 13.59
CA ASN A 105 -3.29 3.62 14.11
C ASN A 105 -3.24 3.70 15.64
N SER A 106 -3.31 4.90 16.18
CA SER A 106 -3.42 5.14 17.63
C SER A 106 -4.84 5.49 18.06
N GLY A 107 -5.76 5.52 17.11
CA GLY A 107 -7.17 5.80 17.41
C GLY A 107 -7.85 4.63 18.11
N PRO A 108 -9.05 4.85 18.72
CA PRO A 108 -9.76 3.79 19.42
C PRO A 108 -10.38 2.76 18.47
N GLY A 109 -10.64 3.12 17.23
CA GLY A 109 -11.27 2.26 16.23
C GLY A 109 -10.33 1.83 15.11
N MET A 110 -10.87 1.01 14.21
CA MET A 110 -10.18 0.61 12.99
C MET A 110 -9.89 1.81 12.10
N ALA A 111 -8.80 1.76 11.37
CA ALA A 111 -8.51 2.72 10.31
C ALA A 111 -8.50 2.01 8.97
N LYS A 112 -8.86 2.73 7.92
CA LYS A 112 -8.83 2.26 6.55
C LYS A 112 -8.09 3.27 5.69
N LEU A 113 -7.06 2.81 4.99
CA LEU A 113 -6.14 3.64 4.22
C LEU A 113 -6.12 3.17 2.77
N LEU A 114 -6.14 4.12 1.85
CA LEU A 114 -5.87 3.85 0.44
C LEU A 114 -4.51 4.41 0.07
N TRP A 115 -3.67 3.55 -0.47
CA TRP A 115 -2.32 3.89 -0.94
C TRP A 115 -2.24 3.82 -2.45
N ALA A 116 -1.56 4.79 -3.05
CA ALA A 116 -1.13 4.73 -4.43
C ALA A 116 0.39 4.82 -4.47
N PHE A 117 1.01 3.85 -5.12
CA PHE A 117 2.47 3.79 -5.28
C PHE A 117 2.81 4.00 -6.76
N GLY A 118 3.83 4.78 -7.03
CA GLY A 118 4.43 4.84 -8.35
C GLY A 118 5.35 3.64 -8.59
N GLY A 119 5.57 3.32 -9.85
CA GLY A 119 6.50 2.27 -10.25
C GLY A 119 5.92 0.87 -10.23
N PRO A 120 6.72 -0.12 -10.69
CA PRO A 120 6.22 -1.47 -10.95
C PRO A 120 6.05 -2.33 -9.70
N ASP A 121 6.85 -2.10 -8.65
CA ASP A 121 6.80 -2.92 -7.44
C ASP A 121 7.47 -2.20 -6.25
N PRO A 122 6.70 -1.40 -5.52
CA PRO A 122 7.24 -0.64 -4.40
C PRO A 122 7.70 -1.51 -3.23
N PHE A 123 7.19 -2.74 -3.11
CA PHE A 123 7.48 -3.59 -1.95
C PHE A 123 8.81 -4.32 -2.07
N HIS A 124 9.23 -4.70 -3.28
CA HIS A 124 10.53 -5.33 -3.50
C HIS A 124 11.70 -4.34 -3.38
N ASP A 125 11.44 -3.06 -3.61
CA ASP A 125 12.44 -1.99 -3.52
C ASP A 125 12.41 -1.26 -2.17
N SER A 126 11.65 -1.76 -1.20
CA SER A 126 11.57 -1.16 0.13
C SER A 126 12.83 -1.41 0.94
N ILE A 127 13.27 -0.40 1.66
CA ILE A 127 14.40 -0.47 2.60
C ILE A 127 13.86 -0.20 4.00
N TYR A 128 13.97 -1.20 4.88
CA TYR A 128 13.53 -1.09 6.27
C TYR A 128 14.67 -0.59 7.15
N LEU A 129 14.44 0.53 7.81
CA LEU A 129 15.38 1.16 8.73
C LEU A 129 15.14 0.70 10.17
N GLU A 130 13.92 0.25 10.46
CA GLU A 130 13.51 -0.36 11.72
C GLU A 130 12.60 -1.55 11.38
N GLY A 131 12.56 -2.56 12.25
CA GLY A 131 11.68 -3.71 12.06
C GLY A 131 12.00 -4.52 10.82
N SER A 132 10.98 -5.12 10.24
CA SER A 132 11.08 -6.07 9.13
C SER A 132 10.03 -5.79 8.04
N PRO A 133 10.26 -6.26 6.80
CA PRO A 133 9.26 -6.19 5.74
C PRO A 133 7.95 -6.88 6.13
N PRO A 134 6.84 -6.57 5.43
CA PRO A 134 5.59 -7.33 5.61
C PRO A 134 5.80 -8.81 5.37
N VAL A 135 5.05 -9.63 6.10
CA VAL A 135 5.12 -11.10 5.96
C VAL A 135 4.47 -11.59 4.67
N SER A 136 3.59 -10.77 4.06
CA SER A 136 2.92 -11.09 2.81
C SER A 136 2.86 -9.86 1.91
N SER A 137 3.12 -10.10 0.63
CA SER A 137 2.92 -9.13 -0.45
C SER A 137 2.48 -9.92 -1.69
N PRO A 138 1.85 -9.28 -2.70
CA PRO A 138 1.47 -10.01 -3.89
C PRO A 138 2.71 -10.46 -4.65
N PRO A 139 2.66 -11.64 -5.30
CA PRO A 139 3.76 -12.09 -6.13
C PRO A 139 3.91 -11.18 -7.36
N MET A 140 5.14 -11.08 -7.85
CA MET A 140 5.41 -10.47 -9.15
C MET A 140 4.94 -11.40 -10.28
N PRO A 141 4.58 -10.84 -11.45
CA PRO A 141 4.25 -11.67 -12.62
C PRO A 141 5.37 -12.67 -12.92
N GLY A 142 5.01 -13.94 -13.11
CA GLY A 142 5.97 -15.01 -13.42
C GLY A 142 6.62 -15.64 -12.19
N GLN A 143 6.32 -15.19 -10.99
CA GLN A 143 6.75 -15.84 -9.74
C GLN A 143 5.69 -16.81 -9.23
N PRO A 144 6.09 -17.96 -8.70
CA PRO A 144 5.16 -18.94 -8.15
C PRO A 144 4.46 -18.45 -6.87
#